data_efe7b2a763da288189d0dbf3ef2c1601
#
_entry.id   efe7b2a763da288189d0dbf3ef2c1601
#
_cell.length_a   1.000
_cell.length_b   1.000
_cell.length_c   1.000
_cell.angle_alpha   90.00
_cell.angle_beta   90.00
_cell.angle_gamma   90.00
#
_symmetry.space_group_name_H-M   'P 1'
#
loop_
_entity.id
_entity.type
_entity.pdbx_description
1 polymer ?
#
loop_
_entity_poly.entity_id
_entity_poly.type
_entity_poly.pdbx_seq_one_letter_code
_entity_poly.pdbx_strand_id
1 'polypeptide(L)'
;LSLDEDNTIRPYAVVSLTAAKPGYRTVRIEGIQIFAGQITLAQPAMIPVTEEGKDIPDAPIVIPPHPLFAGSGGSGAQPVENCTPRVLDKVIIPKNITVHLGKPAASARNVTVSFRDYIANVASSEVYPTWPEQALRANIHCQISLALNRIYTEWYPSKGYTFNITNSTSYDQYYVHGRTVFDVMVRITDDIFNTYLRKRGTVNPYYSEYCDGKSVTCPGLKQWGTVTLANNGRSALQILRYYYGSDIEIVRTSNIQSIPQSYPGSPLRQGDSGTAVFTLQRQLNRITKDYPFLGKLTVDGVFGSRMAATVRAFQKQFNLTADGVVGRQTWYKISYIYVSVKDLAELTSEGETFSGTLSDGTWGGTVLRTGSTGSAVEQLQFWLNTLAQYDSAIPSVTVDGVFGSGTAAAVRAFQRKYGLTVDGVVGRDTWTELYDQFRSIQSDNGTPNAYPGTALREGASGQNVRLVQFWLKIARTVYSSLNNVTVDGKFGSATTAAVKRFQTYFGLTSDGVVGRNTWLKLYEVYNDIANKLLSPSLRPGEYPGVLRKGSSGTAVRELQFYLYLMSAYESSIPAIGIDGQFGASTEAAVRAYQRFAGLTVDGVVGRTTWNNLYDK
;
A
#
# COMPACT_ATOMS: atom_id res chain seq x y z
N LEU A 1 21.28 20.46 -27.71
CA LEU A 1 22.32 19.82 -26.91
C LEU A 1 21.82 18.41 -26.58
N SER A 2 22.40 17.38 -27.25
CA SER A 2 22.15 16.00 -26.83
C SER A 2 22.67 15.83 -25.40
N LEU A 3 21.86 15.18 -24.54
CA LEU A 3 22.34 14.76 -23.25
C LEU A 3 23.50 13.79 -23.46
N ASP A 4 24.70 14.22 -23.13
CA ASP A 4 25.87 13.38 -23.14
C ASP A 4 25.77 12.40 -21.98
N GLU A 5 25.65 11.11 -22.29
CA GLU A 5 25.56 10.05 -21.28
C GLU A 5 26.81 9.99 -20.38
N ASP A 6 27.94 10.46 -20.86
CA ASP A 6 29.18 10.50 -20.09
C ASP A 6 29.27 11.69 -19.14
N ASN A 7 28.27 12.60 -19.15
CA ASN A 7 28.16 13.74 -18.24
C ASN A 7 29.42 14.68 -18.28
N THR A 8 30.10 14.73 -19.42
CA THR A 8 31.33 15.52 -19.60
C THR A 8 31.03 16.99 -19.91
N ILE A 9 29.86 17.27 -20.49
CA ILE A 9 29.41 18.62 -20.85
C ILE A 9 28.25 19.02 -19.90
N ARG A 10 28.41 20.18 -19.22
CA ARG A 10 27.37 20.73 -18.37
C ARG A 10 26.12 21.05 -19.22
N PRO A 11 24.94 20.41 -18.97
CA PRO A 11 23.74 20.61 -19.78
C PRO A 11 22.97 21.87 -19.42
N TYR A 12 23.51 22.76 -18.59
CA TYR A 12 22.88 23.97 -18.08
C TYR A 12 23.86 25.13 -17.92
N ALA A 13 23.36 26.34 -18.06
CA ALA A 13 24.06 27.56 -17.66
C ALA A 13 23.85 27.84 -16.15
N VAL A 14 24.76 28.60 -15.56
CA VAL A 14 24.67 29.01 -14.16
C VAL A 14 24.61 30.52 -14.09
N VAL A 15 23.61 31.03 -13.34
CA VAL A 15 23.42 32.48 -13.11
C VAL A 15 23.23 32.77 -11.62
N SER A 16 23.39 34.03 -11.25
CA SER A 16 23.05 34.52 -9.90
C SER A 16 21.90 35.52 -9.98
N LEU A 17 21.04 35.52 -8.97
CA LEU A 17 19.93 36.46 -8.81
C LEU A 17 20.16 37.28 -7.54
N THR A 18 19.98 38.60 -7.63
CA THR A 18 19.91 39.48 -6.45
C THR A 18 18.55 40.17 -6.43
N ALA A 19 17.81 40.00 -5.34
CA ALA A 19 16.54 40.67 -5.09
C ALA A 19 16.70 41.66 -3.94
N ALA A 20 16.39 42.94 -4.18
CA ALA A 20 16.46 44.00 -3.20
C ALA A 20 15.16 44.79 -3.18
N LYS A 21 14.68 45.17 -1.98
CA LYS A 21 13.49 46.01 -1.77
C LYS A 21 13.75 46.89 -0.55
N PRO A 22 13.40 48.21 -0.60
CA PRO A 22 13.53 49.08 0.57
C PRO A 22 12.79 48.52 1.80
N GLY A 23 13.46 48.55 2.95
CA GLY A 23 12.93 47.97 4.21
C GLY A 23 13.02 46.45 4.35
N TYR A 24 13.62 45.78 3.38
CA TYR A 24 13.87 44.34 3.41
C TYR A 24 15.35 44.05 3.19
N ARG A 25 15.79 42.91 3.69
CA ARG A 25 17.16 42.41 3.45
C ARG A 25 17.31 41.99 1.98
N THR A 26 18.48 42.27 1.43
CA THR A 26 18.84 41.80 0.10
C THR A 26 19.02 40.29 0.12
N VAL A 27 18.31 39.61 -0.78
CA VAL A 27 18.47 38.16 -0.99
C VAL A 27 19.32 37.94 -2.23
N ARG A 28 20.41 37.18 -2.10
CA ARG A 28 21.27 36.76 -3.21
C ARG A 28 21.22 35.24 -3.33
N ILE A 29 20.89 34.76 -4.52
CA ILE A 29 20.90 33.34 -4.86
C ILE A 29 21.97 33.11 -5.90
N GLU A 30 22.94 32.27 -5.61
CA GLU A 30 24.06 31.89 -6.49
C GLU A 30 23.88 30.44 -6.97
N GLY A 31 24.38 30.16 -8.15
CA GLY A 31 24.36 28.78 -8.68
C GLY A 31 23.03 28.36 -9.32
N ILE A 32 22.16 29.32 -9.67
CA ILE A 32 20.89 29.02 -10.35
C ILE A 32 21.15 28.32 -11.70
N GLN A 33 20.60 27.14 -11.85
CA GLN A 33 20.77 26.30 -13.05
C GLN A 33 19.68 26.62 -14.07
N ILE A 34 20.09 27.00 -15.28
CA ILE A 34 19.19 27.31 -16.40
C ILE A 34 19.34 26.26 -17.49
N PHE A 35 18.33 25.45 -17.69
CA PHE A 35 18.28 24.44 -18.74
C PHE A 35 17.57 25.00 -19.98
N ALA A 36 18.04 24.61 -21.16
CA ALA A 36 17.41 25.05 -22.41
C ALA A 36 15.95 24.56 -22.50
N GLY A 37 15.04 25.49 -22.82
CA GLY A 37 13.62 25.19 -22.95
C GLY A 37 12.87 24.92 -21.63
N GLN A 38 13.52 25.16 -20.49
CA GLN A 38 12.88 24.99 -19.17
C GLN A 38 12.77 26.32 -18.43
N ILE A 39 11.70 26.48 -17.68
CA ILE A 39 11.48 27.66 -16.83
C ILE A 39 12.02 27.35 -15.43
N THR A 40 12.86 28.21 -14.91
CA THR A 40 13.35 28.17 -13.54
C THR A 40 12.62 29.20 -12.70
N LEU A 41 11.93 28.78 -11.65
CA LEU A 41 11.16 29.62 -10.74
C LEU A 41 12.03 30.01 -9.53
N ALA A 42 12.17 31.34 -9.31
CA ALA A 42 12.83 31.88 -8.14
C ALA A 42 11.80 32.61 -7.27
N GLN A 43 11.61 32.15 -6.04
CA GLN A 43 10.69 32.75 -5.07
C GLN A 43 11.47 33.14 -3.80
N PRO A 44 12.30 34.22 -3.86
CA PRO A 44 13.07 34.64 -2.70
C PRO A 44 12.16 35.18 -1.61
N ALA A 45 12.20 34.55 -0.43
CA ALA A 45 11.54 35.08 0.75
C ALA A 45 12.34 36.30 1.27
N MET A 46 11.80 37.49 1.12
CA MET A 46 12.42 38.73 1.61
C MET A 46 12.06 38.95 3.09
N ILE A 47 13.08 39.11 3.94
CA ILE A 47 12.94 39.30 5.38
C ILE A 47 12.94 40.81 5.66
N PRO A 48 11.93 41.38 6.37
CA PRO A 48 11.95 42.76 6.79
C PRO A 48 13.18 43.07 7.66
N VAL A 49 13.77 44.24 7.51
CA VAL A 49 14.83 44.72 8.40
C VAL A 49 14.19 45.15 9.71
N THR A 50 14.29 44.32 10.75
CA THR A 50 13.87 44.63 12.13
C THR A 50 15.10 44.80 13.01
N GLU A 51 14.94 45.41 14.20
CA GLU A 51 16.06 45.56 15.16
C GLU A 51 16.66 44.20 15.55
N GLU A 52 15.83 43.16 15.70
CA GLU A 52 16.27 41.77 15.98
C GLU A 52 16.99 41.11 14.80
N GLY A 53 16.81 41.61 13.59
CA GLY A 53 17.38 41.07 12.37
C GLY A 53 18.70 41.69 11.93
N LYS A 54 19.23 42.69 12.64
CA LYS A 54 20.46 43.40 12.26
C LYS A 54 21.72 42.53 12.29
N ASP A 55 21.74 41.49 13.12
CA ASP A 55 22.91 40.64 13.32
C ASP A 55 22.93 39.34 12.49
N ILE A 56 21.93 39.11 11.64
CA ILE A 56 21.91 37.94 10.76
C ILE A 56 22.76 38.29 9.53
N PRO A 57 23.83 37.57 9.21
CA PRO A 57 24.66 37.86 8.04
C PRO A 57 23.87 37.67 6.73
N ASP A 58 24.10 38.54 5.75
CA ASP A 58 23.59 38.48 4.39
C ASP A 58 24.30 37.38 3.58
N ALA A 59 24.27 36.14 4.09
CA ALA A 59 24.89 35.03 3.39
C ALA A 59 24.04 34.66 2.14
N PRO A 60 24.68 34.51 0.98
CA PRO A 60 23.97 34.09 -0.22
C PRO A 60 23.40 32.68 -0.07
N ILE A 61 22.24 32.44 -0.67
CA ILE A 61 21.72 31.07 -0.89
C ILE A 61 22.55 30.49 -2.03
N VAL A 62 23.40 29.50 -1.74
CA VAL A 62 24.22 28.85 -2.75
C VAL A 62 23.56 27.55 -3.20
N ILE A 63 23.21 27.47 -4.48
CA ILE A 63 22.74 26.23 -5.12
C ILE A 63 23.98 25.51 -5.63
N PRO A 64 24.33 24.34 -5.06
CA PRO A 64 25.50 23.58 -5.53
C PRO A 64 25.29 23.04 -6.96
N PRO A 65 26.38 22.62 -7.64
CA PRO A 65 26.26 21.94 -8.92
C PRO A 65 25.30 20.76 -8.84
N HIS A 66 24.60 20.50 -9.94
CA HIS A 66 23.64 19.39 -9.98
C HIS A 66 24.36 18.05 -9.74
N PRO A 67 23.87 17.16 -8.86
CA PRO A 67 24.57 15.94 -8.44
C PRO A 67 24.78 14.93 -9.58
N LEU A 68 23.96 14.99 -10.64
CA LEU A 68 24.13 14.16 -11.83
C LEU A 68 25.25 14.65 -12.78
N PHE A 69 25.92 15.80 -12.49
CA PHE A 69 27.03 16.28 -13.27
C PHE A 69 28.35 15.69 -12.73
N ALA A 70 29.19 15.12 -13.63
CA ALA A 70 30.45 14.49 -13.26
C ALA A 70 31.37 15.49 -12.51
N GLY A 71 31.77 15.15 -11.28
CA GLY A 71 32.57 16.01 -10.40
C GLY A 71 31.83 16.60 -9.20
N SER A 72 30.51 16.56 -9.16
CA SER A 72 29.76 16.76 -7.93
C SER A 72 29.66 15.41 -7.23
N GLY A 73 30.52 15.14 -6.25
CA GLY A 73 30.53 13.85 -5.53
C GLY A 73 29.16 13.51 -4.96
N GLY A 74 28.35 12.77 -5.75
CA GLY A 74 27.11 12.18 -5.31
C GLY A 74 27.43 11.07 -4.30
N SER A 75 27.19 11.29 -3.04
CA SER A 75 27.31 10.25 -2.02
C SER A 75 26.14 9.30 -2.15
N GLY A 76 26.41 8.06 -2.55
CA GLY A 76 25.45 6.98 -2.44
C GLY A 76 25.02 6.79 -1.01
N ALA A 77 23.76 6.46 -0.81
CA ALA A 77 23.26 6.10 0.51
C ALA A 77 24.08 4.90 1.02
N GLN A 78 24.85 5.15 2.09
CA GLN A 78 25.49 4.06 2.84
C GLN A 78 24.40 3.34 3.62
N PRO A 79 24.50 2.01 3.79
CA PRO A 79 23.60 1.29 4.67
C PRO A 79 23.70 1.88 6.07
N VAL A 80 22.63 2.46 6.57
CA VAL A 80 22.60 3.07 7.89
C VAL A 80 22.48 1.98 8.93
N GLU A 81 23.48 1.88 9.79
CA GLU A 81 23.40 1.04 10.98
C GLU A 81 22.16 1.37 11.83
N ASN A 82 21.35 0.35 12.03
CA ASN A 82 20.39 0.11 13.11
C ASN A 82 19.90 1.31 13.93
N CYS A 83 18.81 1.92 13.52
CA CYS A 83 17.92 2.64 14.43
C CYS A 83 16.59 3.00 13.76
N THR A 84 15.49 2.74 14.33
CA THR A 84 14.23 2.40 13.76
C THR A 84 13.01 3.05 14.38
N PRO A 85 11.93 3.11 13.69
CA PRO A 85 10.77 3.90 14.04
C PRO A 85 9.41 3.23 13.91
N ARG A 86 8.35 3.97 14.14
CA ARG A 86 6.98 3.60 14.34
C ARG A 86 6.10 3.71 13.08
N VAL A 87 4.98 2.97 13.11
CA VAL A 87 3.95 2.92 12.06
C VAL A 87 2.74 3.74 12.47
N LEU A 88 2.32 4.68 11.63
CA LEU A 88 1.03 5.38 11.74
C LEU A 88 -0.13 4.46 11.33
N ASP A 89 -1.31 4.69 11.90
CA ASP A 89 -2.50 3.89 11.57
C ASP A 89 -2.96 4.04 10.11
N LYS A 90 -2.64 5.19 9.51
CA LYS A 90 -3.02 5.52 8.11
C LYS A 90 -1.89 6.25 7.42
N VAL A 91 -1.79 6.04 6.11
CA VAL A 91 -0.94 6.88 5.27
C VAL A 91 -1.58 8.25 5.15
N ILE A 92 -0.81 9.27 5.45
CA ILE A 92 -1.19 10.66 5.31
C ILE A 92 -0.26 11.34 4.31
N ILE A 93 -0.79 12.32 3.61
CA ILE A 93 0.00 13.31 2.90
C ILE A 93 0.15 14.50 3.84
N PRO A 94 1.36 14.84 4.29
CA PRO A 94 1.53 15.95 5.22
C PRO A 94 1.29 17.29 4.52
N LYS A 95 0.63 18.21 5.20
CA LYS A 95 0.56 19.60 4.71
C LYS A 95 1.94 20.22 4.66
N ASN A 96 2.71 20.02 5.73
CA ASN A 96 4.07 20.50 5.88
C ASN A 96 4.99 19.38 6.34
N ILE A 97 6.27 19.49 6.00
CA ILE A 97 7.34 18.59 6.44
C ILE A 97 8.47 19.41 7.05
N THR A 98 9.04 18.90 8.15
CA THR A 98 10.19 19.53 8.81
C THR A 98 11.46 18.82 8.36
N VAL A 99 12.35 19.60 7.74
CA VAL A 99 13.63 19.14 7.17
C VAL A 99 14.77 19.61 8.07
N HIS A 100 15.64 18.69 8.48
CA HIS A 100 16.89 18.99 9.15
C HIS A 100 17.99 19.27 8.11
N LEU A 101 18.64 20.45 8.20
CA LEU A 101 19.63 20.88 7.20
C LEU A 101 21.03 20.34 7.52
N GLY A 102 21.15 19.03 7.71
CA GLY A 102 22.40 18.36 8.06
C GLY A 102 22.21 16.85 8.24
N LYS A 103 23.29 16.17 8.66
CA LYS A 103 23.21 14.78 9.13
C LYS A 103 22.37 14.72 10.42
N PRO A 104 21.70 13.61 10.74
CA PRO A 104 20.76 13.55 11.87
C PRO A 104 21.30 14.06 13.20
N ALA A 105 22.57 13.77 13.52
CA ALA A 105 23.21 14.18 14.78
C ALA A 105 23.96 15.52 14.67
N ALA A 106 23.92 16.20 13.53
CA ALA A 106 24.59 17.46 13.36
C ALA A 106 23.84 18.59 14.09
N SER A 107 24.58 19.57 14.60
CA SER A 107 23.99 20.82 15.08
C SER A 107 23.62 21.68 13.87
N ALA A 108 22.40 21.49 13.33
CA ALA A 108 21.91 22.18 12.15
C ALA A 108 20.46 22.63 12.34
N ARG A 109 20.04 23.60 11.55
CA ARG A 109 18.70 24.20 11.63
C ARG A 109 17.65 23.26 11.07
N ASN A 110 16.48 23.19 11.70
CA ASN A 110 15.27 22.62 11.14
C ASN A 110 14.47 23.69 10.40
N VAL A 111 13.94 23.36 9.23
CA VAL A 111 13.05 24.22 8.46
C VAL A 111 11.76 23.46 8.14
N THR A 112 10.63 24.14 8.27
CA THR A 112 9.33 23.57 7.93
C THR A 112 8.83 24.21 6.64
N VAL A 113 8.52 23.37 5.66
CA VAL A 113 8.07 23.80 4.33
C VAL A 113 6.83 23.00 3.93
N SER A 114 6.07 23.48 2.93
CA SER A 114 4.98 22.67 2.40
C SER A 114 5.51 21.38 1.79
N PHE A 115 4.74 20.30 1.88
CA PHE A 115 5.18 19.01 1.33
C PHE A 115 5.37 19.07 -0.19
N ARG A 116 4.54 19.85 -0.88
CA ARG A 116 4.67 20.06 -2.33
C ARG A 116 5.97 20.77 -2.68
N ASP A 117 6.29 21.87 -1.96
CA ASP A 117 7.53 22.62 -2.19
C ASP A 117 8.75 21.76 -1.87
N TYR A 118 8.66 20.92 -0.82
CA TYR A 118 9.71 19.97 -0.50
C TYR A 118 9.98 19.01 -1.67
N ILE A 119 8.94 18.37 -2.20
CA ILE A 119 9.09 17.39 -3.31
C ILE A 119 9.56 18.08 -4.59
N ALA A 120 9.00 19.24 -4.94
CA ALA A 120 9.45 19.99 -6.11
C ALA A 120 10.91 20.43 -6.02
N ASN A 121 11.37 20.78 -4.79
CA ASN A 121 12.75 21.11 -4.51
C ASN A 121 13.68 19.90 -4.67
N VAL A 122 13.32 18.76 -4.06
CA VAL A 122 14.08 17.50 -4.18
C VAL A 122 14.16 17.07 -5.65
N ALA A 123 13.05 17.07 -6.37
CA ALA A 123 13.01 16.73 -7.79
C ALA A 123 13.92 17.63 -8.61
N SER A 124 13.87 18.95 -8.36
CA SER A 124 14.74 19.93 -9.03
C SER A 124 16.20 19.78 -8.63
N SER A 125 16.50 19.15 -7.50
CA SER A 125 17.86 18.94 -7.00
C SER A 125 18.49 17.65 -7.52
N GLU A 126 17.70 16.63 -7.83
CA GLU A 126 18.19 15.28 -8.08
C GLU A 126 18.11 14.84 -9.54
N VAL A 127 17.15 15.37 -10.32
CA VAL A 127 16.98 14.95 -11.73
C VAL A 127 16.89 16.14 -12.67
N TYR A 128 17.30 15.97 -13.92
CA TYR A 128 17.28 17.06 -14.88
C TYR A 128 15.88 17.32 -15.41
N PRO A 129 15.45 18.60 -15.49
CA PRO A 129 14.12 18.97 -15.96
C PRO A 129 13.88 18.68 -17.45
N THR A 130 14.93 18.37 -18.19
CA THR A 130 14.90 18.03 -19.61
C THR A 130 14.66 16.55 -19.89
N TRP A 131 14.57 15.72 -18.86
CA TRP A 131 14.29 14.29 -19.02
C TRP A 131 12.85 14.04 -19.51
N PRO A 132 12.61 12.88 -20.14
CA PRO A 132 11.26 12.49 -20.54
C PRO A 132 10.29 12.52 -19.36
N GLU A 133 9.07 12.98 -19.58
CA GLU A 133 8.08 13.16 -18.49
C GLU A 133 7.83 11.87 -17.70
N GLN A 134 7.82 10.70 -18.35
CA GLN A 134 7.62 9.42 -17.66
C GLN A 134 8.80 9.08 -16.73
N ALA A 135 10.01 9.46 -17.09
CA ALA A 135 11.18 9.33 -16.22
C ALA A 135 11.07 10.27 -15.02
N LEU A 136 10.69 11.54 -15.23
CA LEU A 136 10.46 12.51 -14.16
C LEU A 136 9.37 12.02 -13.19
N ARG A 137 8.22 11.57 -13.71
CA ARG A 137 7.13 11.03 -12.90
C ARG A 137 7.57 9.81 -12.07
N ALA A 138 8.33 8.88 -12.64
CA ALA A 138 8.83 7.72 -11.91
C ALA A 138 9.75 8.13 -10.74
N ASN A 139 10.67 9.06 -10.98
CA ASN A 139 11.56 9.58 -9.93
C ASN A 139 10.79 10.32 -8.84
N ILE A 140 9.84 11.19 -9.21
CA ILE A 140 9.05 11.97 -8.24
C ILE A 140 8.16 11.03 -7.39
N HIS A 141 7.58 9.97 -7.97
CA HIS A 141 6.87 8.96 -7.18
C HIS A 141 7.76 8.27 -6.15
N CYS A 142 9.03 7.98 -6.49
CA CYS A 142 9.99 7.43 -5.54
C CYS A 142 10.29 8.43 -4.41
N GLN A 143 10.53 9.69 -4.77
CA GLN A 143 10.82 10.76 -3.80
C GLN A 143 9.65 10.96 -2.82
N ILE A 144 8.41 10.98 -3.32
CA ILE A 144 7.21 11.05 -2.49
C ILE A 144 7.12 9.82 -1.55
N SER A 145 7.25 8.62 -2.09
CA SER A 145 7.10 7.38 -1.30
C SER A 145 8.17 7.23 -0.23
N LEU A 146 9.41 7.59 -0.51
CA LEU A 146 10.49 7.56 0.48
C LEU A 146 10.21 8.56 1.62
N ALA A 147 9.83 9.80 1.28
CA ALA A 147 9.48 10.80 2.30
C ALA A 147 8.28 10.36 3.15
N LEU A 148 7.24 9.80 2.51
CA LEU A 148 6.08 9.28 3.23
C LEU A 148 6.40 8.03 4.06
N ASN A 149 7.33 7.17 3.63
CA ASN A 149 7.81 6.06 4.44
C ASN A 149 8.49 6.55 5.72
N ARG A 150 9.35 7.59 5.63
CA ARG A 150 9.98 8.22 6.80
C ARG A 150 8.95 8.79 7.79
N ILE A 151 7.87 9.38 7.26
CA ILE A 151 6.77 9.92 8.07
C ILE A 151 5.93 8.80 8.66
N TYR A 152 5.53 7.83 7.85
CA TYR A 152 4.68 6.71 8.26
C TYR A 152 5.34 5.87 9.35
N THR A 153 6.63 5.62 9.21
CA THR A 153 7.43 4.89 10.19
C THR A 153 7.89 5.77 11.36
N GLU A 154 7.60 7.06 11.36
CA GLU A 154 8.14 8.05 12.33
C GLU A 154 9.66 7.92 12.53
N TRP A 155 10.42 7.76 11.42
CA TRP A 155 11.82 7.40 11.40
C TRP A 155 12.70 8.26 12.32
N TYR A 156 12.54 9.54 12.33
CA TYR A 156 13.31 10.45 13.16
C TYR A 156 12.68 10.72 14.54
N PRO A 157 11.35 10.95 14.66
CA PRO A 157 10.70 11.16 15.94
C PRO A 157 10.91 10.03 16.94
N SER A 158 10.98 8.78 16.48
CA SER A 158 11.23 7.62 17.36
C SER A 158 12.63 7.59 17.95
N LYS A 159 13.56 8.30 17.35
CA LYS A 159 14.95 8.49 17.84
C LYS A 159 15.09 9.73 18.72
N GLY A 160 13.99 10.42 19.01
CA GLY A 160 13.97 11.63 19.81
C GLY A 160 14.22 12.93 19.04
N TYR A 161 14.32 12.86 17.70
CA TYR A 161 14.47 14.04 16.88
C TYR A 161 13.14 14.77 16.65
N THR A 162 13.21 16.07 16.36
CA THR A 162 12.05 16.94 16.17
C THR A 162 11.78 17.27 14.70
N PHE A 163 12.38 16.54 13.78
CA PHE A 163 12.22 16.68 12.34
C PHE A 163 11.74 15.38 11.70
N ASN A 164 11.28 15.46 10.45
CA ASN A 164 10.72 14.31 9.73
C ASN A 164 11.71 13.68 8.76
N ILE A 165 12.65 14.47 8.23
CA ILE A 165 13.59 14.07 7.20
C ILE A 165 14.83 14.95 7.24
N THR A 166 15.95 14.47 6.68
CA THR A 166 17.17 15.28 6.53
C THR A 166 17.34 15.72 5.08
N ASN A 167 18.24 16.71 4.85
CA ASN A 167 18.67 17.08 3.51
C ASN A 167 19.94 16.35 3.06
N SER A 168 20.37 15.35 3.80
CA SER A 168 21.59 14.59 3.53
C SER A 168 21.30 13.37 2.66
N THR A 169 21.89 13.30 1.48
CA THR A 169 21.80 12.17 0.54
C THR A 169 22.33 10.85 1.11
N SER A 170 23.17 10.92 2.15
CA SER A 170 23.63 9.72 2.88
C SER A 170 22.54 9.11 3.78
N TYR A 171 21.46 9.82 4.03
CA TYR A 171 20.38 9.40 4.93
C TYR A 171 19.02 9.41 4.26
N ASP A 172 18.74 10.44 3.45
CA ASP A 172 17.43 10.64 2.83
C ASP A 172 17.57 11.21 1.40
N GLN A 173 17.19 12.48 1.19
CA GLN A 173 17.01 13.09 -0.12
C GLN A 173 17.78 14.41 -0.24
N TYR A 174 18.13 14.77 -1.47
CA TYR A 174 18.88 15.98 -1.74
C TYR A 174 17.95 17.21 -1.76
N TYR A 175 17.68 17.77 -0.60
CA TYR A 175 16.95 19.01 -0.45
C TYR A 175 17.91 20.19 -0.29
N VAL A 176 17.76 21.24 -1.09
CA VAL A 176 18.57 22.48 -1.01
C VAL A 176 17.66 23.64 -0.60
N HIS A 177 17.76 24.07 0.65
CA HIS A 177 16.91 25.12 1.17
C HIS A 177 17.08 26.45 0.43
N GLY A 178 15.95 27.01 -0.06
CA GLY A 178 15.93 28.30 -0.79
C GLY A 178 16.33 28.21 -2.26
N ARG A 179 16.63 27.01 -2.81
CA ARG A 179 16.92 26.89 -4.23
C ARG A 179 15.73 27.28 -5.10
N THR A 180 16.02 27.69 -6.33
CA THR A 180 15.03 27.82 -7.40
C THR A 180 14.57 26.42 -7.86
N VAL A 181 13.30 26.30 -8.23
CA VAL A 181 12.72 25.05 -8.74
C VAL A 181 12.33 25.20 -10.22
N PHE A 182 12.23 24.10 -10.93
CA PHE A 182 11.82 24.09 -12.34
C PHE A 182 10.32 23.93 -12.45
N ASP A 183 9.68 24.69 -13.34
CA ASP A 183 8.24 24.67 -13.57
C ASP A 183 7.69 23.27 -13.85
N VAL A 184 8.40 22.49 -14.69
CA VAL A 184 8.01 21.10 -14.98
C VAL A 184 7.97 20.23 -13.72
N MET A 185 8.87 20.45 -12.74
CA MET A 185 8.87 19.71 -11.48
C MET A 185 7.70 20.12 -10.59
N VAL A 186 7.39 21.43 -10.55
CA VAL A 186 6.21 21.93 -9.84
C VAL A 186 4.93 21.35 -10.43
N ARG A 187 4.75 21.42 -11.74
CA ARG A 187 3.60 20.88 -12.45
C ARG A 187 3.38 19.40 -12.21
N ILE A 188 4.45 18.58 -12.33
CA ILE A 188 4.34 17.13 -12.08
C ILE A 188 4.07 16.88 -10.61
N THR A 189 4.74 17.58 -9.70
CA THR A 189 4.51 17.41 -8.26
C THR A 189 3.07 17.74 -7.89
N ASP A 190 2.50 18.83 -8.40
CA ASP A 190 1.10 19.21 -8.13
C ASP A 190 0.09 18.15 -8.61
N ASP A 191 0.39 17.49 -9.71
CA ASP A 191 -0.44 16.40 -10.24
C ASP A 191 -0.39 15.14 -9.36
N ILE A 192 0.77 14.79 -8.77
CA ILE A 192 0.98 13.49 -8.11
C ILE A 192 1.38 13.54 -6.64
N PHE A 193 1.49 14.72 -5.99
CA PHE A 193 1.97 14.84 -4.60
C PHE A 193 1.18 14.01 -3.57
N ASN A 194 -0.05 13.68 -3.88
CA ASN A 194 -0.95 12.90 -3.04
C ASN A 194 -1.03 11.42 -3.45
N THR A 195 0.01 10.95 -4.13
CA THR A 195 0.18 9.53 -4.48
C THR A 195 1.38 8.94 -3.74
N TYR A 196 1.41 7.63 -3.60
CA TYR A 196 2.56 6.90 -3.07
C TYR A 196 2.62 5.49 -3.65
N LEU A 197 3.80 4.89 -3.57
CA LEU A 197 4.02 3.50 -3.96
C LEU A 197 3.70 2.59 -2.78
N ARG A 198 3.08 1.46 -3.08
CA ARG A 198 2.95 0.34 -2.14
C ARG A 198 3.12 -0.97 -2.87
N LYS A 199 3.42 -2.03 -2.15
CA LYS A 199 3.26 -3.40 -2.66
C LYS A 199 1.79 -3.80 -2.57
N ARG A 200 1.33 -4.58 -3.54
CA ARG A 200 -0.04 -5.09 -3.54
C ARG A 200 -0.33 -5.86 -2.25
N GLY A 201 -1.47 -5.59 -1.64
CA GLY A 201 -1.87 -6.18 -0.36
C GLY A 201 -1.26 -5.52 0.88
N THR A 202 -0.40 -4.52 0.72
CA THR A 202 0.13 -3.70 1.84
C THR A 202 -0.46 -2.29 1.81
N VAL A 203 -0.32 -1.56 2.90
CA VAL A 203 -0.83 -0.19 3.02
C VAL A 203 0.26 0.83 3.28
N ASN A 204 1.41 0.41 3.80
CA ASN A 204 2.53 1.31 4.08
C ASN A 204 3.10 1.89 2.79
N PRO A 205 3.56 3.14 2.79
CA PRO A 205 4.37 3.68 1.70
C PRO A 205 5.61 2.80 1.54
N TYR A 206 5.85 2.34 0.31
CA TYR A 206 7.00 1.51 0.01
C TYR A 206 8.29 2.32 0.19
N TYR A 207 9.28 1.70 0.82
CA TYR A 207 10.62 2.28 0.91
C TYR A 207 11.29 2.21 -0.46
N SER A 208 11.13 3.27 -1.22
CA SER A 208 11.59 3.36 -2.61
C SER A 208 13.02 3.91 -2.69
N GLU A 209 13.98 3.12 -2.27
CA GLU A 209 15.41 3.47 -2.42
C GLU A 209 15.76 3.71 -3.89
N TYR A 210 16.58 4.72 -4.15
CA TYR A 210 17.06 5.05 -5.49
C TYR A 210 18.45 5.66 -5.45
N CYS A 211 19.15 5.65 -6.58
CA CYS A 211 20.45 6.25 -6.78
C CYS A 211 20.59 6.74 -8.23
N ASP A 212 21.68 7.44 -8.53
CA ASP A 212 21.95 7.91 -9.89
C ASP A 212 22.11 6.76 -10.92
N GLY A 213 22.64 5.62 -10.47
CA GLY A 213 22.86 4.44 -11.30
C GLY A 213 24.10 4.53 -12.19
N LYS A 214 24.94 5.53 -12.00
CA LYS A 214 26.24 5.75 -12.69
C LYS A 214 27.39 5.82 -11.71
N SER A 215 27.43 6.85 -10.86
CA SER A 215 28.45 7.02 -9.82
C SER A 215 28.20 6.11 -8.63
N VAL A 216 26.95 5.78 -8.37
CA VAL A 216 26.52 4.92 -7.27
C VAL A 216 25.57 3.85 -7.76
N THR A 217 25.79 2.61 -7.33
CA THR A 217 24.89 1.48 -7.57
C THR A 217 24.13 1.13 -6.30
N CYS A 218 22.82 0.97 -6.41
CA CYS A 218 21.92 0.57 -5.33
C CYS A 218 20.99 -0.57 -5.80
N PRO A 219 20.34 -1.30 -4.91
CA PRO A 219 19.35 -2.31 -5.32
C PRO A 219 18.08 -1.69 -5.93
N GLY A 220 17.75 -0.44 -5.58
CA GLY A 220 16.54 0.27 -6.00
C GLY A 220 16.60 0.87 -7.41
N LEU A 221 15.80 1.91 -7.65
CA LEU A 221 15.68 2.58 -8.94
C LEU A 221 16.98 3.32 -9.31
N LYS A 222 17.40 3.20 -10.57
CA LYS A 222 18.51 3.96 -11.15
C LYS A 222 17.95 5.13 -11.93
N GLN A 223 18.24 6.36 -11.49
CA GLN A 223 17.69 7.59 -12.07
C GLN A 223 17.99 7.70 -13.57
N TRP A 224 19.23 7.49 -14.01
CA TRP A 224 19.57 7.47 -15.43
C TRP A 224 18.90 6.33 -16.20
N GLY A 225 18.72 5.17 -15.57
CA GLY A 225 18.01 4.05 -16.19
C GLY A 225 16.53 4.35 -16.46
N THR A 226 15.91 5.27 -15.70
CA THR A 226 14.53 5.70 -15.98
C THR A 226 14.42 6.43 -17.33
N VAL A 227 15.45 7.20 -17.72
CA VAL A 227 15.51 7.90 -19.01
C VAL A 227 15.51 6.90 -20.15
N THR A 228 16.38 5.88 -20.06
CA THR A 228 16.44 4.81 -21.07
C THR A 228 15.10 4.10 -21.23
N LEU A 229 14.46 3.73 -20.10
CA LEU A 229 13.17 3.05 -20.12
C LEU A 229 12.05 3.95 -20.68
N ALA A 230 12.03 5.24 -20.32
CA ALA A 230 11.06 6.20 -20.83
C ALA A 230 11.23 6.44 -22.34
N ASN A 231 12.47 6.55 -22.83
CA ASN A 231 12.76 6.66 -24.26
C ASN A 231 12.34 5.41 -25.04
N ASN A 232 12.29 4.25 -24.38
CA ASN A 232 11.76 2.99 -24.92
C ASN A 232 10.23 2.87 -24.75
N GLY A 233 9.52 3.99 -24.50
CA GLY A 233 8.06 4.04 -24.42
C GLY A 233 7.46 3.53 -23.12
N ARG A 234 8.25 3.26 -22.06
CA ARG A 234 7.72 2.80 -20.77
C ARG A 234 7.04 3.95 -20.02
N SER A 235 5.84 3.68 -19.49
CA SER A 235 5.17 4.59 -18.56
C SER A 235 5.88 4.62 -17.19
N ALA A 236 5.60 5.65 -16.39
CA ALA A 236 6.15 5.77 -15.04
C ALA A 236 5.90 4.51 -14.19
N LEU A 237 4.67 3.95 -14.24
CA LEU A 237 4.35 2.72 -13.51
C LEU A 237 5.14 1.50 -14.02
N GLN A 238 5.34 1.37 -15.33
CA GLN A 238 6.15 0.29 -15.90
C GLN A 238 7.63 0.43 -15.52
N ILE A 239 8.14 1.66 -15.44
CA ILE A 239 9.49 1.95 -14.95
C ILE A 239 9.62 1.55 -13.47
N LEU A 240 8.68 1.94 -12.64
CA LEU A 240 8.67 1.59 -11.21
C LEU A 240 8.60 0.08 -10.98
N ARG A 241 7.75 -0.62 -11.75
CA ARG A 241 7.66 -2.08 -11.70
C ARG A 241 8.90 -2.80 -12.17
N TYR A 242 9.62 -2.23 -13.11
CA TYR A 242 10.92 -2.77 -13.56
C TYR A 242 11.94 -2.84 -12.43
N TYR A 243 11.98 -1.83 -11.54
CA TYR A 243 12.95 -1.76 -10.46
C TYR A 243 12.47 -2.42 -9.16
N TYR A 244 11.20 -2.33 -8.85
CA TYR A 244 10.67 -2.73 -7.53
C TYR A 244 9.76 -3.96 -7.57
N GLY A 245 9.49 -4.51 -8.74
CA GLY A 245 8.65 -5.69 -8.91
C GLY A 245 7.25 -5.40 -9.45
N SER A 246 6.65 -6.41 -10.08
CA SER A 246 5.35 -6.30 -10.75
C SER A 246 4.18 -6.02 -9.79
N ASP A 247 4.38 -6.21 -8.50
CA ASP A 247 3.40 -5.99 -7.44
C ASP A 247 3.36 -4.53 -6.91
N ILE A 248 4.19 -3.64 -7.47
CA ILE A 248 4.13 -2.21 -7.14
C ILE A 248 2.88 -1.56 -7.72
N GLU A 249 2.19 -0.79 -6.87
CA GLU A 249 1.02 0.01 -7.20
C GLU A 249 1.25 1.48 -6.84
N ILE A 250 0.70 2.39 -7.65
CA ILE A 250 0.58 3.82 -7.32
C ILE A 250 -0.80 4.03 -6.70
N VAL A 251 -0.83 4.50 -5.48
CA VAL A 251 -2.07 4.76 -4.74
C VAL A 251 -2.25 6.25 -4.53
N ARG A 252 -3.45 6.77 -4.81
CA ARG A 252 -3.84 8.15 -4.51
C ARG A 252 -4.65 8.20 -3.23
N THR A 253 -4.37 9.18 -2.38
CA THR A 253 -5.14 9.41 -1.15
C THR A 253 -5.55 10.89 -1.02
N SER A 254 -6.74 11.12 -0.49
CA SER A 254 -7.22 12.46 -0.14
C SER A 254 -6.93 12.84 1.32
N ASN A 255 -6.23 11.98 2.05
CA ASN A 255 -5.94 12.18 3.47
C ASN A 255 -4.78 13.16 3.67
N ILE A 256 -5.04 14.45 3.45
CA ILE A 256 -4.07 15.53 3.57
C ILE A 256 -4.26 16.23 4.91
N GLN A 257 -3.29 16.12 5.81
CA GLN A 257 -3.38 16.69 7.16
C GLN A 257 -2.00 16.97 7.77
N SER A 258 -1.97 17.57 8.96
CA SER A 258 -0.74 17.67 9.75
C SER A 258 -0.29 16.30 10.21
N ILE A 259 1.02 16.09 10.33
CA ILE A 259 1.60 14.81 10.78
C ILE A 259 1.14 14.56 12.23
N PRO A 260 0.39 13.48 12.50
CA PRO A 260 -0.02 13.15 13.85
C PRO A 260 1.16 12.54 14.64
N GLN A 261 1.14 12.73 15.94
CA GLN A 261 1.97 11.94 16.85
C GLN A 261 1.19 10.69 17.24
N SER A 262 1.87 9.63 17.32
CA SER A 262 1.28 8.31 17.51
C SER A 262 1.30 7.82 18.97
N TYR A 263 2.21 8.31 19.80
CA TYR A 263 2.12 8.12 21.24
C TYR A 263 0.83 8.78 21.76
N PRO A 264 -0.02 8.07 22.51
CA PRO A 264 -1.36 8.58 22.90
C PRO A 264 -1.33 9.76 23.90
N GLY A 265 -0.13 10.22 24.30
CA GLY A 265 0.05 11.35 25.22
C GLY A 265 0.10 10.96 26.69
N SER A 266 -0.42 9.81 27.07
CA SER A 266 -0.39 9.27 28.43
C SER A 266 0.19 7.86 28.46
N PRO A 267 0.88 7.44 29.55
CA PRO A 267 1.35 6.08 29.71
C PRO A 267 0.21 5.08 29.79
N LEU A 268 0.38 3.92 29.12
CA LEU A 268 -0.56 2.79 29.18
C LEU A 268 -0.07 1.76 30.20
N ARG A 269 -1.01 1.23 31.00
CA ARG A 269 -0.75 0.28 32.08
C ARG A 269 -1.87 -0.76 32.21
N GLN A 270 -1.68 -1.73 33.07
CA GLN A 270 -2.71 -2.73 33.37
C GLN A 270 -4.02 -2.05 33.80
N GLY A 271 -5.12 -2.44 33.18
CA GLY A 271 -6.46 -1.88 33.32
C GLY A 271 -6.88 -0.96 32.18
N ASP A 272 -5.94 -0.43 31.40
CA ASP A 272 -6.25 0.41 30.25
C ASP A 272 -6.78 -0.42 29.08
N SER A 273 -7.53 0.23 28.19
CA SER A 273 -8.08 -0.41 26.99
C SER A 273 -8.19 0.57 25.83
N GLY A 274 -8.38 0.04 24.62
CA GLY A 274 -8.62 0.84 23.40
C GLY A 274 -7.60 0.60 22.29
N THR A 275 -7.70 1.42 21.24
CA THR A 275 -6.93 1.28 19.99
C THR A 275 -5.40 1.29 20.22
N ALA A 276 -4.92 2.11 21.15
CA ALA A 276 -3.48 2.16 21.45
C ALA A 276 -2.97 0.85 22.06
N VAL A 277 -3.75 0.22 22.95
CA VAL A 277 -3.45 -1.09 23.54
C VAL A 277 -3.47 -2.17 22.46
N PHE A 278 -4.49 -2.15 21.61
CA PHE A 278 -4.62 -3.03 20.47
C PHE A 278 -3.39 -2.97 19.53
N THR A 279 -2.95 -1.75 19.17
CA THR A 279 -1.76 -1.53 18.35
C THR A 279 -0.53 -2.16 18.98
N LEU A 280 -0.33 -1.95 20.28
CA LEU A 280 0.81 -2.54 21.02
C LEU A 280 0.76 -4.07 21.05
N GLN A 281 -0.41 -4.65 21.28
CA GLN A 281 -0.60 -6.12 21.30
C GLN A 281 -0.22 -6.72 19.92
N ARG A 282 -0.65 -6.10 18.83
CA ARG A 282 -0.30 -6.51 17.47
C ARG A 282 1.20 -6.40 17.21
N GLN A 283 1.81 -5.28 17.58
CA GLN A 283 3.24 -5.05 17.41
C GLN A 283 4.06 -6.06 18.23
N LEU A 284 3.72 -6.23 19.50
CA LEU A 284 4.38 -7.22 20.37
C LEU A 284 4.23 -8.63 19.82
N ASN A 285 3.05 -9.01 19.33
CA ASN A 285 2.85 -10.33 18.72
C ASN A 285 3.68 -10.57 17.46
N ARG A 286 3.93 -9.54 16.64
CA ARG A 286 4.88 -9.68 15.54
C ARG A 286 6.32 -9.85 16.05
N ILE A 287 6.68 -9.05 17.06
CA ILE A 287 8.00 -9.13 17.70
C ILE A 287 8.24 -10.50 18.33
N THR A 288 7.20 -11.16 18.88
CA THR A 288 7.35 -12.48 19.49
C THR A 288 7.80 -13.58 18.52
N LYS A 289 7.65 -13.39 17.20
CA LYS A 289 8.18 -14.35 16.22
C LYS A 289 9.71 -14.41 16.25
N ASP A 290 10.36 -13.26 16.49
CA ASP A 290 11.80 -13.14 16.57
C ASP A 290 12.32 -13.22 18.02
N TYR A 291 11.44 -12.91 18.99
CA TYR A 291 11.70 -12.95 20.44
C TYR A 291 10.66 -13.82 21.17
N PRO A 292 10.68 -15.17 21.01
CA PRO A 292 9.60 -16.05 21.49
C PRO A 292 9.36 -16.03 23.00
N PHE A 293 10.37 -15.67 23.79
CA PHE A 293 10.28 -15.59 25.26
C PHE A 293 9.30 -14.49 25.76
N LEU A 294 8.94 -13.52 24.92
CA LEU A 294 7.95 -12.50 25.26
C LEU A 294 6.53 -13.07 25.41
N GLY A 295 6.26 -14.21 24.79
CA GLY A 295 4.96 -14.85 24.83
C GLY A 295 3.89 -14.12 24.00
N LYS A 296 3.03 -14.91 23.34
CA LYS A 296 1.95 -14.38 22.49
C LYS A 296 0.81 -13.80 23.32
N LEU A 297 0.28 -12.64 22.91
CA LEU A 297 -0.84 -11.95 23.53
C LEU A 297 -2.14 -12.22 22.75
N THR A 298 -3.27 -12.19 23.44
CA THR A 298 -4.58 -12.01 22.80
C THR A 298 -4.67 -10.56 22.33
N VAL A 299 -5.10 -10.36 21.08
CA VAL A 299 -5.27 -9.01 20.51
C VAL A 299 -6.74 -8.59 20.73
N ASP A 300 -7.03 -8.08 21.92
CA ASP A 300 -8.37 -7.72 22.39
C ASP A 300 -8.51 -6.23 22.76
N GLY A 301 -7.42 -5.49 22.68
CA GLY A 301 -7.39 -4.08 23.06
C GLY A 301 -7.44 -3.85 24.58
N VAL A 302 -7.25 -4.89 25.41
CA VAL A 302 -7.24 -4.79 26.87
C VAL A 302 -5.84 -5.01 27.44
N PHE A 303 -5.34 -4.06 28.20
CA PHE A 303 -4.04 -4.16 28.86
C PHE A 303 -4.17 -5.03 30.14
N GLY A 304 -4.18 -6.34 29.96
CA GLY A 304 -4.29 -7.31 31.05
C GLY A 304 -2.95 -7.60 31.74
N SER A 305 -2.97 -8.44 32.77
CA SER A 305 -1.77 -8.85 33.53
C SER A 305 -0.73 -9.54 32.64
N ARG A 306 -1.17 -10.34 31.66
CA ARG A 306 -0.28 -10.99 30.69
C ARG A 306 0.47 -9.97 29.81
N MET A 307 -0.23 -8.92 29.34
CA MET A 307 0.40 -7.85 28.61
C MET A 307 1.41 -7.09 29.47
N ALA A 308 1.07 -6.79 30.74
CA ALA A 308 2.01 -6.16 31.68
C ALA A 308 3.29 -7.00 31.87
N ALA A 309 3.16 -8.31 31.96
CA ALA A 309 4.31 -9.22 32.05
C ALA A 309 5.16 -9.22 30.76
N THR A 310 4.51 -9.26 29.60
CA THR A 310 5.17 -9.16 28.29
C THR A 310 5.92 -7.83 28.14
N VAL A 311 5.30 -6.72 28.55
CA VAL A 311 5.93 -5.40 28.53
C VAL A 311 7.18 -5.36 29.43
N ARG A 312 7.11 -5.91 30.67
CA ARG A 312 8.30 -5.99 31.54
C ARG A 312 9.41 -6.83 30.92
N ALA A 313 9.08 -7.97 30.32
CA ALA A 313 10.07 -8.81 29.63
C ALA A 313 10.70 -8.07 28.44
N PHE A 314 9.88 -7.35 27.65
CA PHE A 314 10.36 -6.50 26.57
C PHE A 314 11.28 -5.38 27.07
N GLN A 315 10.86 -4.65 28.10
CA GLN A 315 11.64 -3.58 28.71
C GLN A 315 13.01 -4.09 29.19
N LYS A 316 13.03 -5.24 29.88
CA LYS A 316 14.26 -5.87 30.33
C LYS A 316 15.18 -6.24 29.16
N GLN A 317 14.64 -6.83 28.09
CA GLN A 317 15.41 -7.21 26.91
C GLN A 317 16.08 -6.00 26.23
N PHE A 318 15.39 -4.88 26.18
CA PHE A 318 15.82 -3.70 25.44
C PHE A 318 16.34 -2.58 26.33
N ASN A 319 16.81 -2.91 27.56
CA ASN A 319 17.45 -2.00 28.52
C ASN A 319 16.59 -0.77 28.88
N LEU A 320 15.29 -0.98 29.07
CA LEU A 320 14.36 0.02 29.60
C LEU A 320 14.02 -0.30 31.07
N THR A 321 13.47 0.68 31.79
CA THR A 321 12.91 0.46 33.14
C THR A 321 11.78 -0.59 33.05
N ALA A 322 11.96 -1.75 33.71
CA ALA A 322 11.05 -2.89 33.61
C ALA A 322 9.86 -2.78 34.59
N ASP A 323 9.07 -1.72 34.47
CA ASP A 323 7.91 -1.40 35.31
C ASP A 323 6.59 -2.00 34.78
N GLY A 324 6.55 -2.45 33.53
CA GLY A 324 5.35 -2.95 32.87
C GLY A 324 4.39 -1.85 32.41
N VAL A 325 4.85 -0.59 32.39
CA VAL A 325 4.11 0.56 31.93
C VAL A 325 4.67 1.00 30.57
N VAL A 326 3.77 1.24 29.62
CA VAL A 326 4.18 1.72 28.29
C VAL A 326 4.13 3.24 28.28
N GLY A 327 5.16 3.87 28.83
CA GLY A 327 5.44 5.29 28.67
C GLY A 327 6.00 5.60 27.28
N ARG A 328 6.29 6.88 27.02
CA ARG A 328 6.76 7.34 25.69
C ARG A 328 7.98 6.56 25.17
N GLN A 329 8.96 6.31 26.02
CA GLN A 329 10.17 5.57 25.64
C GLN A 329 9.87 4.11 25.28
N THR A 330 9.07 3.41 26.10
CA THR A 330 8.67 2.03 25.84
C THR A 330 7.81 1.93 24.57
N TRP A 331 6.88 2.89 24.38
CA TRP A 331 6.06 2.98 23.18
C TRP A 331 6.92 3.06 21.93
N TYR A 332 7.81 4.02 21.85
CA TYR A 332 8.68 4.20 20.69
C TYR A 332 9.66 3.04 20.51
N LYS A 333 10.11 2.40 21.59
CA LYS A 333 10.98 1.22 21.48
C LYS A 333 10.26 0.00 20.93
N ILE A 334 9.00 -0.24 21.33
CA ILE A 334 8.17 -1.33 20.77
C ILE A 334 7.98 -1.12 19.26
N SER A 335 7.59 0.07 18.88
CA SER A 335 7.42 0.43 17.47
C SER A 335 8.72 0.33 16.68
N TYR A 336 9.81 0.72 17.30
CA TYR A 336 11.17 0.55 16.83
C TYR A 336 11.45 -0.90 16.42
N ILE A 337 11.34 -1.81 17.33
CA ILE A 337 11.63 -3.21 17.09
C ILE A 337 10.64 -3.80 16.07
N TYR A 338 9.38 -3.38 16.13
CA TYR A 338 8.36 -3.83 15.18
C TYR A 338 8.71 -3.48 13.73
N VAL A 339 9.10 -2.24 13.45
CA VAL A 339 9.51 -1.81 12.10
C VAL A 339 10.75 -2.57 11.65
N SER A 340 11.70 -2.80 12.57
CA SER A 340 12.92 -3.53 12.28
C SER A 340 12.64 -4.98 11.88
N VAL A 341 11.87 -5.73 12.70
CA VAL A 341 11.56 -7.14 12.42
C VAL A 341 10.65 -7.34 11.20
N LYS A 342 10.04 -6.27 10.68
CA LYS A 342 9.26 -6.28 9.44
C LYS A 342 9.97 -5.60 8.27
N ASP A 343 11.15 -5.07 8.47
CA ASP A 343 11.94 -4.34 7.46
C ASP A 343 11.14 -3.21 6.76
N LEU A 344 10.21 -2.56 7.50
CA LEU A 344 9.27 -1.61 6.88
C LEU A 344 9.94 -0.38 6.26
N ALA A 345 11.16 -0.08 6.65
CA ALA A 345 11.98 1.01 6.13
C ALA A 345 13.10 0.50 5.21
N GLU A 346 12.93 -0.66 4.59
CA GLU A 346 13.87 -1.31 3.69
C GLU A 346 13.17 -1.88 2.44
N LEU A 347 13.91 -2.15 1.38
CA LEU A 347 13.39 -2.76 0.14
C LEU A 347 12.80 -4.16 0.36
N THR A 348 13.27 -4.86 1.38
CA THR A 348 12.85 -6.22 1.77
C THR A 348 11.61 -6.23 2.65
N SER A 349 10.94 -5.10 2.82
CA SER A 349 9.76 -4.93 3.68
C SER A 349 8.74 -6.07 3.54
N GLU A 350 8.37 -6.70 4.67
CA GLU A 350 7.23 -7.63 4.74
C GLU A 350 5.90 -6.92 4.44
N GLY A 351 5.88 -5.60 4.49
CA GLY A 351 4.68 -4.78 4.34
C GLY A 351 3.76 -4.79 5.56
N GLU A 352 2.90 -3.80 5.61
CA GLU A 352 1.81 -3.69 6.58
C GLU A 352 0.49 -4.07 5.91
N THR A 353 -0.15 -5.09 6.43
CA THR A 353 -1.51 -5.44 6.05
C THR A 353 -2.48 -4.91 7.09
N PHE A 354 -3.41 -4.04 6.72
CA PHE A 354 -4.46 -3.58 7.62
C PHE A 354 -5.61 -4.58 7.78
N SER A 355 -5.51 -5.74 7.18
CA SER A 355 -6.48 -6.81 7.40
C SER A 355 -6.63 -7.20 8.87
N GLY A 356 -5.72 -6.75 9.74
CA GLY A 356 -5.75 -7.05 11.17
C GLY A 356 -6.60 -6.12 12.03
N THR A 357 -6.85 -4.87 11.65
CA THR A 357 -7.54 -3.92 12.54
C THR A 357 -9.07 -4.03 12.47
N LEU A 358 -9.59 -4.51 11.35
CA LEU A 358 -11.02 -4.66 11.15
C LEU A 358 -11.46 -6.12 11.03
N SER A 359 -10.54 -7.03 10.70
CA SER A 359 -10.83 -8.46 10.53
C SER A 359 -10.97 -9.23 11.85
N ASP A 360 -10.45 -8.69 12.96
CA ASP A 360 -10.56 -9.30 14.29
C ASP A 360 -11.69 -8.69 15.15
N GLY A 361 -12.52 -7.84 14.55
CA GLY A 361 -13.72 -7.29 15.17
C GLY A 361 -13.48 -6.20 16.20
N THR A 362 -12.25 -5.81 16.45
CA THR A 362 -11.99 -4.73 17.41
C THR A 362 -12.57 -3.42 16.90
N TRP A 363 -13.41 -2.80 17.72
CA TRP A 363 -13.96 -1.50 17.39
C TRP A 363 -12.89 -0.41 17.40
N GLY A 364 -12.74 0.26 16.26
CA GLY A 364 -11.71 1.30 16.05
C GLY A 364 -11.97 2.64 16.75
N GLY A 365 -12.90 2.72 17.69
CA GLY A 365 -13.19 3.92 18.47
C GLY A 365 -13.98 5.01 17.74
N THR A 366 -14.27 4.83 16.45
CA THR A 366 -14.99 5.82 15.62
C THR A 366 -16.44 5.39 15.42
N VAL A 367 -17.36 6.22 15.85
CA VAL A 367 -18.79 6.01 15.62
C VAL A 367 -19.11 6.19 14.13
N LEU A 368 -19.70 5.15 13.49
CA LEU A 368 -20.12 5.20 12.08
C LEU A 368 -21.62 5.52 11.99
N ARG A 369 -21.95 6.45 11.09
CA ARG A 369 -23.32 6.94 10.86
C ARG A 369 -23.46 7.46 9.44
N THR A 370 -24.64 7.80 9.02
CA THR A 370 -24.88 8.40 7.70
C THR A 370 -23.90 9.53 7.44
N GLY A 371 -23.22 9.47 6.31
CA GLY A 371 -22.13 10.37 5.90
C GLY A 371 -20.72 9.89 6.27
N SER A 372 -20.55 8.85 7.10
CA SER A 372 -19.25 8.23 7.33
C SER A 372 -18.75 7.52 6.06
N THR A 373 -17.44 7.53 5.82
CA THR A 373 -16.82 6.88 4.66
C THR A 373 -15.53 6.14 5.04
N GLY A 374 -15.09 5.22 4.18
CA GLY A 374 -13.81 4.53 4.28
C GLY A 374 -13.90 3.06 4.66
N SER A 375 -12.74 2.45 4.95
CA SER A 375 -12.59 1.00 5.12
C SER A 375 -13.41 0.41 6.28
N ALA A 376 -13.65 1.17 7.36
CA ALA A 376 -14.50 0.72 8.45
C ALA A 376 -15.97 0.59 8.00
N VAL A 377 -16.44 1.49 7.12
CA VAL A 377 -17.78 1.40 6.55
C VAL A 377 -17.88 0.22 5.59
N GLU A 378 -16.86 0.00 4.76
CA GLU A 378 -16.84 -1.17 3.88
C GLU A 378 -16.85 -2.49 4.64
N GLN A 379 -16.09 -2.58 5.75
CA GLN A 379 -16.09 -3.75 6.63
C GLN A 379 -17.46 -4.00 7.26
N LEU A 380 -18.09 -2.94 7.76
CA LEU A 380 -19.45 -2.97 8.29
C LEU A 380 -20.45 -3.47 7.24
N GLN A 381 -20.40 -2.90 6.03
CA GLN A 381 -21.27 -3.28 4.91
C GLN A 381 -21.05 -4.74 4.50
N PHE A 382 -19.80 -5.20 4.50
CA PHE A 382 -19.46 -6.59 4.23
C PHE A 382 -20.07 -7.54 5.26
N TRP A 383 -19.98 -7.22 6.57
CA TRP A 383 -20.60 -8.02 7.62
C TRP A 383 -22.11 -8.04 7.52
N LEU A 384 -22.75 -6.88 7.29
CA LEU A 384 -24.19 -6.79 7.08
C LEU A 384 -24.64 -7.64 5.89
N ASN A 385 -23.92 -7.59 4.76
CA ASN A 385 -24.22 -8.42 3.61
C ASN A 385 -24.02 -9.91 3.87
N THR A 386 -23.02 -10.26 4.65
CA THR A 386 -22.81 -11.65 5.08
C THR A 386 -24.02 -12.13 5.89
N LEU A 387 -24.43 -11.35 6.89
CA LEU A 387 -25.58 -11.66 7.73
C LEU A 387 -26.88 -11.72 6.92
N ALA A 388 -27.07 -10.81 5.97
CA ALA A 388 -28.23 -10.76 5.09
C ALA A 388 -28.40 -12.02 4.21
N GLN A 389 -27.34 -12.83 4.00
CA GLN A 389 -27.44 -14.12 3.30
C GLN A 389 -28.09 -15.20 4.17
N TYR A 390 -28.02 -15.06 5.49
CA TYR A 390 -28.55 -16.01 6.47
C TYR A 390 -29.85 -15.51 7.12
N ASP A 391 -30.10 -14.21 7.01
CA ASP A 391 -31.23 -13.57 7.67
C ASP A 391 -31.88 -12.53 6.76
N SER A 392 -33.04 -12.86 6.24
CA SER A 392 -33.81 -11.99 5.35
C SER A 392 -34.35 -10.72 6.01
N ALA A 393 -34.34 -10.64 7.35
CA ALA A 393 -34.72 -9.43 8.07
C ALA A 393 -33.66 -8.31 7.98
N ILE A 394 -32.43 -8.64 7.61
CA ILE A 394 -31.33 -7.70 7.40
C ILE A 394 -31.24 -7.40 5.91
N PRO A 395 -31.51 -6.16 5.45
CA PRO A 395 -31.38 -5.79 4.04
C PRO A 395 -29.93 -5.89 3.56
N SER A 396 -29.73 -6.40 2.34
CA SER A 396 -28.43 -6.32 1.69
C SER A 396 -28.08 -4.87 1.34
N VAL A 397 -26.80 -4.53 1.42
CA VAL A 397 -26.25 -3.19 1.12
C VAL A 397 -25.14 -3.29 0.07
N THR A 398 -24.87 -2.20 -0.64
CA THR A 398 -23.68 -2.11 -1.49
C THR A 398 -22.44 -1.94 -0.60
N VAL A 399 -21.37 -2.68 -0.90
CA VAL A 399 -20.08 -2.54 -0.20
C VAL A 399 -19.25 -1.51 -0.98
N ASP A 400 -19.50 -0.24 -0.70
CA ASP A 400 -18.90 0.90 -1.40
C ASP A 400 -18.09 1.82 -0.48
N GLY A 401 -18.08 1.52 0.82
CA GLY A 401 -17.41 2.34 1.82
C GLY A 401 -18.10 3.67 2.11
N VAL A 402 -19.36 3.85 1.69
CA VAL A 402 -20.17 5.05 1.97
C VAL A 402 -21.36 4.67 2.84
N PHE A 403 -21.42 5.20 4.05
CA PHE A 403 -22.54 4.96 4.97
C PHE A 403 -23.76 5.78 4.53
N GLY A 404 -24.50 5.28 3.56
CA GLY A 404 -25.72 5.89 3.05
C GLY A 404 -26.96 5.48 3.82
N SER A 405 -28.13 5.90 3.32
CA SER A 405 -29.44 5.55 3.90
C SER A 405 -29.72 4.04 3.91
N GLY A 406 -29.24 3.32 2.87
CA GLY A 406 -29.35 1.85 2.80
C GLY A 406 -28.55 1.16 3.92
N THR A 407 -27.31 1.60 4.16
CA THR A 407 -26.50 1.10 5.27
C THR A 407 -27.15 1.40 6.62
N ALA A 408 -27.68 2.61 6.81
CA ALA A 408 -28.40 2.97 8.03
C ALA A 408 -29.66 2.11 8.26
N ALA A 409 -30.39 1.78 7.20
CA ALA A 409 -31.56 0.91 7.29
C ALA A 409 -31.18 -0.53 7.69
N ALA A 410 -30.10 -1.07 7.10
CA ALA A 410 -29.58 -2.40 7.46
C ALA A 410 -29.08 -2.45 8.91
N VAL A 411 -28.38 -1.39 9.36
CA VAL A 411 -27.94 -1.27 10.77
C VAL A 411 -29.14 -1.26 11.72
N ARG A 412 -30.19 -0.48 11.44
CA ARG A 412 -31.41 -0.47 12.28
C ARG A 412 -32.10 -1.83 12.30
N ALA A 413 -32.14 -2.53 11.16
CA ALA A 413 -32.70 -3.88 11.10
C ALA A 413 -31.90 -4.86 11.97
N PHE A 414 -30.58 -4.79 11.89
CA PHE A 414 -29.67 -5.55 12.74
C PHE A 414 -29.87 -5.23 14.22
N GLN A 415 -29.82 -3.95 14.60
CA GLN A 415 -30.00 -3.48 15.97
C GLN A 415 -31.33 -3.97 16.56
N ARG A 416 -32.43 -3.88 15.80
CA ARG A 416 -33.76 -4.38 16.23
C ARG A 416 -33.74 -5.88 16.50
N LYS A 417 -33.07 -6.64 15.63
CA LYS A 417 -33.00 -8.09 15.74
C LYS A 417 -32.23 -8.54 16.97
N TYR A 418 -31.12 -7.87 17.26
CA TYR A 418 -30.21 -8.25 18.35
C TYR A 418 -30.45 -7.43 19.64
N GLY A 419 -31.57 -6.73 19.76
CA GLY A 419 -31.97 -6.04 20.99
C GLY A 419 -31.10 -4.83 21.36
N LEU A 420 -30.44 -4.23 20.39
CA LEU A 420 -29.62 -3.03 20.56
C LEU A 420 -30.46 -1.75 20.40
N THR A 421 -29.91 -0.60 20.81
CA THR A 421 -30.54 0.70 20.57
C THR A 421 -30.70 0.91 19.05
N VAL A 422 -31.94 1.11 18.57
CA VAL A 422 -32.30 1.18 17.15
C VAL A 422 -32.16 2.63 16.64
N ASP A 423 -30.96 3.11 16.53
CA ASP A 423 -30.65 4.49 16.09
C ASP A 423 -30.04 4.56 14.67
N GLY A 424 -29.59 3.43 14.13
CA GLY A 424 -28.90 3.38 12.84
C GLY A 424 -27.47 3.89 12.91
N VAL A 425 -26.90 3.95 14.11
CA VAL A 425 -25.54 4.38 14.40
C VAL A 425 -24.73 3.17 14.89
N VAL A 426 -23.53 3.01 14.40
CA VAL A 426 -22.65 1.92 14.80
C VAL A 426 -21.64 2.45 15.80
N GLY A 427 -21.99 2.35 17.07
CA GLY A 427 -21.07 2.51 18.19
C GLY A 427 -20.40 1.17 18.53
N ARG A 428 -19.72 1.13 19.68
CA ARG A 428 -18.97 -0.05 20.15
C ARG A 428 -19.85 -1.31 20.22
N ASP A 429 -21.01 -1.21 20.85
CA ASP A 429 -21.88 -2.37 21.10
C ASP A 429 -22.45 -2.94 19.79
N THR A 430 -22.91 -2.06 18.89
CA THR A 430 -23.38 -2.48 17.56
C THR A 430 -22.26 -3.09 16.72
N TRP A 431 -21.06 -2.54 16.78
CA TRP A 431 -19.90 -3.07 16.08
C TRP A 431 -19.49 -4.45 16.59
N THR A 432 -19.41 -4.60 17.93
CA THR A 432 -19.02 -5.86 18.56
C THR A 432 -20.03 -6.95 18.26
N GLU A 433 -21.33 -6.66 18.42
CA GLU A 433 -22.39 -7.62 18.13
C GLU A 433 -22.42 -8.03 16.64
N LEU A 434 -22.24 -7.07 15.72
CA LEU A 434 -22.13 -7.37 14.28
C LEU A 434 -20.97 -8.33 13.99
N TYR A 435 -19.83 -8.09 14.61
CA TYR A 435 -18.66 -8.94 14.44
C TYR A 435 -18.87 -10.34 15.04
N ASP A 436 -19.44 -10.42 16.23
CA ASP A 436 -19.70 -11.69 16.90
C ASP A 436 -20.69 -12.54 16.11
N GLN A 437 -21.73 -11.93 15.57
CA GLN A 437 -22.68 -12.60 14.68
C GLN A 437 -22.04 -13.01 13.34
N PHE A 438 -21.22 -12.15 12.77
CA PHE A 438 -20.42 -12.49 11.58
C PHE A 438 -19.48 -13.67 11.86
N ARG A 439 -18.78 -13.67 12.99
CA ARG A 439 -17.91 -14.78 13.40
C ARG A 439 -18.67 -16.06 13.67
N SER A 440 -19.84 -16.00 14.25
CA SER A 440 -20.66 -17.19 14.51
C SER A 440 -21.02 -17.92 13.22
N ILE A 441 -21.15 -17.18 12.10
CA ILE A 441 -21.36 -17.76 10.78
C ILE A 441 -20.07 -18.41 10.23
N GLN A 442 -18.91 -17.87 10.59
CA GLN A 442 -17.61 -18.34 10.09
C GLN A 442 -17.02 -19.51 10.86
N SER A 443 -17.38 -19.70 12.12
CA SER A 443 -16.77 -20.76 12.92
C SER A 443 -17.63 -21.27 14.06
N ASP A 444 -18.00 -22.53 13.99
CA ASP A 444 -18.40 -23.29 15.20
C ASP A 444 -17.21 -23.70 16.06
N ASN A 445 -15.95 -23.54 15.61
CA ASN A 445 -14.76 -24.09 16.27
C ASN A 445 -13.54 -23.15 16.35
N GLY A 446 -13.69 -21.84 16.28
CA GLY A 446 -12.61 -20.89 16.59
C GLY A 446 -11.50 -20.71 15.53
N THR A 447 -11.52 -21.44 14.42
CA THR A 447 -10.62 -21.25 13.26
C THR A 447 -11.42 -21.25 11.97
N PRO A 448 -11.64 -20.09 11.33
CA PRO A 448 -12.52 -19.94 10.17
C PRO A 448 -12.17 -20.79 8.95
N ASN A 449 -10.94 -21.29 8.86
CA ASN A 449 -10.41 -22.10 7.76
C ASN A 449 -10.22 -23.58 8.10
N ALA A 450 -10.58 -24.01 9.29
CA ALA A 450 -10.42 -25.42 9.65
C ALA A 450 -11.36 -26.31 8.82
N TYR A 451 -10.78 -27.27 8.11
CA TYR A 451 -11.55 -28.31 7.44
C TYR A 451 -12.24 -29.19 8.49
N PRO A 452 -13.57 -29.43 8.39
CA PRO A 452 -14.33 -30.15 9.43
C PRO A 452 -14.00 -31.63 9.58
N GLY A 453 -13.00 -32.14 8.88
CA GLY A 453 -12.55 -33.53 8.95
C GLY A 453 -13.38 -34.51 8.10
N THR A 454 -14.59 -34.14 7.71
CA THR A 454 -15.50 -34.97 6.89
C THR A 454 -15.82 -34.27 5.59
N ALA A 455 -15.72 -34.99 4.48
CA ALA A 455 -16.04 -34.46 3.16
C ALA A 455 -17.56 -34.23 3.02
N LEU A 456 -17.94 -33.05 2.51
CA LEU A 456 -19.33 -32.70 2.22
C LEU A 456 -19.67 -33.06 0.78
N ARG A 457 -20.82 -33.69 0.60
CA ARG A 457 -21.32 -34.14 -0.70
C ARG A 457 -22.84 -34.08 -0.72
N GLU A 458 -23.44 -34.37 -1.83
CA GLU A 458 -24.90 -34.43 -1.99
C GLU A 458 -25.56 -35.26 -0.88
N GLY A 459 -26.62 -34.71 -0.28
CA GLY A 459 -27.29 -35.26 0.90
C GLY A 459 -26.75 -34.72 2.24
N ALA A 460 -25.57 -34.10 2.31
CA ALA A 460 -25.09 -33.44 3.53
C ALA A 460 -25.94 -32.21 3.88
N SER A 461 -26.01 -31.88 5.16
CA SER A 461 -26.72 -30.68 5.64
C SER A 461 -26.03 -30.07 6.88
N GLY A 462 -26.39 -28.84 7.20
CA GLY A 462 -25.92 -28.13 8.39
C GLY A 462 -25.01 -26.94 8.08
N GLN A 463 -24.36 -26.43 9.14
CA GLN A 463 -23.59 -25.16 9.10
C GLN A 463 -22.42 -25.22 8.11
N ASN A 464 -21.69 -26.32 8.03
CA ASN A 464 -20.57 -26.45 7.10
C ASN A 464 -21.02 -26.42 5.63
N VAL A 465 -22.23 -26.91 5.34
CA VAL A 465 -22.83 -26.79 3.99
C VAL A 465 -23.21 -25.34 3.72
N ARG A 466 -23.77 -24.61 4.71
CA ARG A 466 -24.04 -23.17 4.58
C ARG A 466 -22.78 -22.37 4.28
N LEU A 467 -21.66 -22.66 4.96
CA LEU A 467 -20.37 -22.01 4.71
C LEU A 467 -19.92 -22.23 3.25
N VAL A 468 -19.94 -23.47 2.77
CA VAL A 468 -19.58 -23.80 1.37
C VAL A 468 -20.47 -23.05 0.39
N GLN A 469 -21.77 -23.07 0.58
CA GLN A 469 -22.74 -22.36 -0.28
C GLN A 469 -22.50 -20.85 -0.24
N PHE A 470 -22.23 -20.31 0.94
CA PHE A 470 -21.91 -18.90 1.12
C PHE A 470 -20.62 -18.51 0.39
N TRP A 471 -19.53 -19.27 0.55
CA TRP A 471 -18.27 -19.01 -0.15
C TRP A 471 -18.41 -19.11 -1.67
N LEU A 472 -19.17 -20.08 -2.17
CA LEU A 472 -19.50 -20.18 -3.60
C LEU A 472 -20.28 -18.95 -4.10
N LYS A 473 -21.24 -18.46 -3.32
CA LYS A 473 -22.03 -17.28 -3.66
C LYS A 473 -21.18 -16.02 -3.70
N ILE A 474 -20.30 -15.84 -2.73
CA ILE A 474 -19.34 -14.71 -2.70
C ILE A 474 -18.33 -14.84 -3.85
N ALA A 475 -17.77 -16.03 -4.08
CA ALA A 475 -16.85 -16.27 -5.20
C ALA A 475 -17.50 -15.87 -6.55
N ARG A 476 -18.79 -16.14 -6.74
CA ARG A 476 -19.52 -15.77 -7.95
C ARG A 476 -19.62 -14.25 -8.17
N THR A 477 -19.56 -13.43 -7.13
CA THR A 477 -19.57 -11.95 -7.30
C THR A 477 -18.36 -11.44 -8.08
N VAL A 478 -17.26 -12.17 -8.04
CA VAL A 478 -16.02 -11.87 -8.78
C VAL A 478 -15.91 -12.77 -10.01
N TYR A 479 -16.21 -14.05 -9.87
CA TYR A 479 -16.11 -15.04 -10.94
C TYR A 479 -17.50 -15.36 -11.49
N SER A 480 -18.02 -14.48 -12.35
CA SER A 480 -19.40 -14.54 -12.86
C SER A 480 -19.77 -15.85 -13.60
N SER A 481 -18.76 -16.62 -14.05
CA SER A 481 -18.94 -17.93 -14.68
C SER A 481 -19.27 -19.05 -13.69
N LEU A 482 -19.15 -18.82 -12.36
CA LEU A 482 -19.55 -19.79 -11.35
C LEU A 482 -21.07 -19.85 -11.23
N ASN A 483 -21.59 -21.03 -10.91
CA ASN A 483 -23.02 -21.24 -10.73
C ASN A 483 -23.55 -20.48 -9.53
N ASN A 484 -24.78 -19.95 -9.65
CA ASN A 484 -25.47 -19.41 -8.49
C ASN A 484 -25.92 -20.55 -7.56
N VAL A 485 -25.88 -20.29 -6.24
CA VAL A 485 -26.27 -21.26 -5.22
C VAL A 485 -27.09 -20.56 -4.14
N THR A 486 -28.11 -21.24 -3.65
CA THR A 486 -28.88 -20.78 -2.47
C THR A 486 -28.16 -21.23 -1.20
N VAL A 487 -28.08 -20.34 -0.22
CA VAL A 487 -27.46 -20.62 1.10
C VAL A 487 -28.54 -21.14 2.04
N ASP A 488 -28.92 -22.43 1.89
CA ASP A 488 -29.97 -23.08 2.67
C ASP A 488 -29.46 -24.15 3.64
N GLY A 489 -28.18 -24.47 3.58
CA GLY A 489 -27.55 -25.50 4.40
C GLY A 489 -27.88 -26.93 3.95
N LYS A 490 -28.42 -27.13 2.74
CA LYS A 490 -28.70 -28.45 2.16
C LYS A 490 -27.85 -28.66 0.91
N PHE A 491 -26.97 -29.65 0.93
CA PHE A 491 -26.11 -29.96 -0.17
C PHE A 491 -26.91 -30.80 -1.23
N GLY A 492 -27.67 -30.11 -2.04
CA GLY A 492 -28.41 -30.72 -3.14
C GLY A 492 -27.66 -30.70 -4.47
N SER A 493 -28.34 -31.11 -5.56
CA SER A 493 -27.76 -31.16 -6.90
C SER A 493 -27.26 -29.81 -7.40
N ALA A 494 -27.93 -28.69 -7.05
CA ALA A 494 -27.49 -27.36 -7.40
C ALA A 494 -26.15 -27.00 -6.71
N THR A 495 -25.97 -27.37 -5.45
CA THR A 495 -24.71 -27.20 -4.73
C THR A 495 -23.62 -28.09 -5.33
N THR A 496 -23.94 -29.34 -5.65
CA THR A 496 -23.03 -30.28 -6.34
C THR A 496 -22.54 -29.70 -7.67
N ALA A 497 -23.44 -29.14 -8.48
CA ALA A 497 -23.07 -28.51 -9.74
C ALA A 497 -22.19 -27.27 -9.54
N ALA A 498 -22.49 -26.44 -8.52
CA ALA A 498 -21.68 -25.27 -8.19
C ALA A 498 -20.29 -25.65 -7.72
N VAL A 499 -20.16 -26.69 -6.89
CA VAL A 499 -18.86 -27.22 -6.44
C VAL A 499 -18.06 -27.76 -7.61
N LYS A 500 -18.66 -28.56 -8.50
CA LYS A 500 -17.99 -29.06 -9.72
C LYS A 500 -17.49 -27.90 -10.59
N ARG A 501 -18.29 -26.87 -10.77
CA ARG A 501 -17.91 -25.70 -11.55
C ARG A 501 -16.75 -24.95 -10.91
N PHE A 502 -16.80 -24.77 -9.58
CA PHE A 502 -15.72 -24.18 -8.81
C PHE A 502 -14.43 -25.02 -8.91
N GLN A 503 -14.53 -26.32 -8.71
CA GLN A 503 -13.39 -27.23 -8.82
C GLN A 503 -12.74 -27.15 -10.20
N THR A 504 -13.53 -27.20 -11.27
CA THR A 504 -13.07 -27.04 -12.65
C THR A 504 -12.37 -25.70 -12.85
N TYR A 505 -12.97 -24.62 -12.34
CA TYR A 505 -12.43 -23.27 -12.48
C TYR A 505 -11.05 -23.13 -11.81
N PHE A 506 -10.91 -23.69 -10.61
CA PHE A 506 -9.68 -23.57 -9.82
C PHE A 506 -8.72 -24.79 -9.93
N GLY A 507 -8.88 -25.68 -10.90
CA GLY A 507 -7.96 -26.78 -11.18
C GLY A 507 -7.96 -27.91 -10.18
N LEU A 508 -9.08 -28.08 -9.47
CA LEU A 508 -9.29 -29.19 -8.56
C LEU A 508 -9.98 -30.38 -9.29
N THR A 509 -9.92 -31.57 -8.70
CA THR A 509 -10.71 -32.70 -9.17
C THR A 509 -12.18 -32.36 -9.13
N SER A 510 -12.86 -32.39 -10.31
CA SER A 510 -14.26 -31.96 -10.46
C SER A 510 -15.22 -33.11 -10.12
N ASP A 511 -15.20 -33.57 -8.88
CA ASP A 511 -16.04 -34.67 -8.37
C ASP A 511 -17.35 -34.18 -7.70
N GLY A 512 -17.44 -32.90 -7.39
CA GLY A 512 -18.57 -32.30 -6.68
C GLY A 512 -18.55 -32.57 -5.17
N VAL A 513 -17.43 -33.05 -4.65
CA VAL A 513 -17.23 -33.32 -3.23
C VAL A 513 -16.32 -32.26 -2.61
N VAL A 514 -16.74 -31.67 -1.52
CA VAL A 514 -15.92 -30.71 -0.78
C VAL A 514 -15.05 -31.47 0.22
N GLY A 515 -13.94 -32.01 -0.28
CA GLY A 515 -12.86 -32.53 0.54
C GLY A 515 -11.95 -31.41 1.04
N ARG A 516 -10.87 -31.74 1.73
CA ARG A 516 -9.95 -30.79 2.33
C ARG A 516 -9.41 -29.75 1.32
N ASN A 517 -8.99 -30.17 0.14
CA ASN A 517 -8.42 -29.26 -0.87
C ASN A 517 -9.47 -28.29 -1.41
N THR A 518 -10.68 -28.78 -1.68
CA THR A 518 -11.80 -27.92 -2.14
C THR A 518 -12.23 -26.94 -1.04
N TRP A 519 -12.30 -27.39 0.20
CA TRP A 519 -12.61 -26.54 1.36
C TRP A 519 -11.61 -25.40 1.54
N LEU A 520 -10.32 -25.74 1.56
CA LEU A 520 -9.26 -24.75 1.72
C LEU A 520 -9.24 -23.73 0.56
N LYS A 521 -9.49 -24.20 -0.68
CA LYS A 521 -9.52 -23.32 -1.85
C LYS A 521 -10.77 -22.42 -1.86
N LEU A 522 -11.93 -22.93 -1.44
CA LEU A 522 -13.13 -22.13 -1.25
C LEU A 522 -12.93 -21.02 -0.21
N TYR A 523 -12.32 -21.39 0.91
CA TYR A 523 -12.02 -20.43 1.97
C TYR A 523 -10.97 -19.39 1.52
N GLU A 524 -9.90 -19.80 0.85
CA GLU A 524 -8.89 -18.91 0.27
C GLU A 524 -9.53 -17.87 -0.66
N VAL A 525 -10.32 -18.31 -1.63
CA VAL A 525 -11.01 -17.43 -2.58
C VAL A 525 -11.97 -16.48 -1.86
N TYR A 526 -12.74 -16.99 -0.90
CA TYR A 526 -13.62 -16.17 -0.08
C TYR A 526 -12.82 -15.12 0.71
N ASN A 527 -11.75 -15.53 1.37
CA ASN A 527 -10.92 -14.66 2.19
C ASN A 527 -10.25 -13.55 1.35
N ASP A 528 -9.79 -13.89 0.16
CA ASP A 528 -9.21 -12.93 -0.78
C ASP A 528 -10.24 -11.86 -1.20
N ILE A 529 -11.48 -12.27 -1.45
CA ILE A 529 -12.58 -11.35 -1.79
C ILE A 529 -12.97 -10.51 -0.58
N ALA A 530 -13.11 -11.13 0.59
CA ALA A 530 -13.51 -10.48 1.83
C ALA A 530 -12.50 -9.41 2.30
N ASN A 531 -11.23 -9.66 2.06
CA ASN A 531 -10.15 -8.74 2.40
C ASN A 531 -9.80 -7.77 1.25
N LYS A 532 -10.62 -7.74 0.18
CA LYS A 532 -10.35 -6.94 -1.04
C LYS A 532 -8.99 -7.23 -1.68
N LEU A 533 -8.41 -8.34 -1.37
CA LEU A 533 -7.30 -8.91 -2.12
C LEU A 533 -7.86 -9.45 -3.44
N LEU A 534 -8.57 -8.60 -4.20
CA LEU A 534 -9.12 -8.89 -5.53
C LEU A 534 -8.00 -9.15 -6.53
N SER A 535 -7.12 -10.02 -6.14
CA SER A 535 -6.38 -10.80 -7.09
C SER A 535 -6.88 -12.21 -6.91
N PRO A 536 -7.72 -12.71 -7.83
CA PRO A 536 -7.74 -14.13 -8.03
C PRO A 536 -6.27 -14.58 -8.08
N SER A 537 -6.01 -15.83 -7.78
CA SER A 537 -4.71 -16.49 -7.98
C SER A 537 -4.14 -16.39 -9.43
N LEU A 538 -4.62 -15.44 -10.19
CA LEU A 538 -4.16 -14.92 -11.46
C LEU A 538 -3.22 -13.77 -11.16
N ARG A 539 -1.98 -14.10 -10.78
CA ARG A 539 -0.91 -13.10 -10.77
C ARG A 539 -0.60 -12.74 -12.20
N PRO A 540 -0.83 -11.49 -12.63
CA PRO A 540 -0.23 -11.02 -13.86
C PRO A 540 1.29 -11.09 -13.63
N GLY A 541 2.02 -11.82 -14.40
CA GLY A 541 3.40 -11.54 -14.27
C GLY A 541 4.38 -12.52 -14.82
N GLU A 542 4.59 -13.63 -14.24
CA GLU A 542 5.63 -14.48 -14.78
C GLU A 542 5.10 -15.27 -15.97
N TYR A 543 5.77 -15.11 -17.10
CA TYR A 543 5.52 -15.94 -18.27
C TYR A 543 5.70 -17.43 -17.89
N PRO A 544 4.64 -18.24 -17.94
CA PRO A 544 4.67 -19.59 -17.38
C PRO A 544 5.38 -20.61 -18.27
N GLY A 545 5.95 -20.18 -19.38
CA GLY A 545 6.42 -21.01 -20.47
C GLY A 545 5.44 -21.02 -21.64
N VAL A 546 5.78 -21.73 -22.70
CA VAL A 546 4.98 -21.79 -23.93
C VAL A 546 3.67 -22.55 -23.65
N LEU A 547 2.52 -21.88 -23.92
CA LEU A 547 1.21 -22.51 -23.90
C LEU A 547 0.70 -22.74 -25.33
N ARG A 548 0.21 -23.94 -25.60
CA ARG A 548 -0.30 -24.36 -26.91
C ARG A 548 -1.36 -25.44 -26.74
N LYS A 549 -2.02 -25.79 -27.81
CA LYS A 549 -2.99 -26.88 -27.81
C LYS A 549 -2.45 -28.13 -27.10
N GLY A 550 -3.20 -28.64 -26.13
CA GLY A 550 -2.81 -29.72 -25.25
C GLY A 550 -2.21 -29.26 -23.91
N SER A 551 -1.83 -27.99 -23.74
CA SER A 551 -1.47 -27.45 -22.41
C SER A 551 -2.66 -27.41 -21.49
N SER A 552 -2.42 -27.55 -20.17
CA SER A 552 -3.49 -27.51 -19.16
C SER A 552 -2.99 -26.90 -17.84
N GLY A 553 -3.92 -26.51 -16.98
CA GLY A 553 -3.62 -26.01 -15.64
C GLY A 553 -3.89 -24.52 -15.44
N THR A 554 -3.33 -23.95 -14.35
CA THR A 554 -3.62 -22.58 -13.90
C THR A 554 -3.23 -21.53 -14.93
N ALA A 555 -2.09 -21.67 -15.57
CA ALA A 555 -1.62 -20.74 -16.60
C ALA A 555 -2.54 -20.69 -17.83
N VAL A 556 -3.14 -21.83 -18.21
CA VAL A 556 -4.12 -21.88 -19.29
C VAL A 556 -5.43 -21.20 -18.88
N ARG A 557 -5.86 -21.34 -17.62
CA ARG A 557 -7.04 -20.63 -17.12
C ARG A 557 -6.84 -19.13 -17.11
N GLU A 558 -5.67 -18.71 -16.70
CA GLU A 558 -5.26 -17.32 -16.70
C GLU A 558 -5.33 -16.74 -18.11
N LEU A 559 -4.72 -17.40 -19.08
CA LEU A 559 -4.83 -17.07 -20.50
C LEU A 559 -6.29 -16.98 -20.95
N GLN A 560 -7.09 -18.00 -20.66
CA GLN A 560 -8.51 -18.06 -21.04
C GLN A 560 -9.32 -16.93 -20.41
N PHE A 561 -9.03 -16.56 -19.17
CA PHE A 561 -9.66 -15.43 -18.50
C PHE A 561 -9.39 -14.11 -19.24
N TYR A 562 -8.13 -13.83 -19.60
CA TYR A 562 -7.80 -12.62 -20.34
C TYR A 562 -8.38 -12.60 -21.75
N LEU A 563 -8.37 -13.73 -22.44
CA LEU A 563 -9.03 -13.85 -23.75
C LEU A 563 -10.54 -13.64 -23.64
N TYR A 564 -11.16 -14.12 -22.57
CA TYR A 564 -12.58 -13.86 -22.29
C TYR A 564 -12.85 -12.37 -22.04
N LEU A 565 -12.02 -11.69 -21.24
CA LEU A 565 -12.13 -10.23 -21.05
C LEU A 565 -11.95 -9.49 -22.37
N MET A 566 -10.96 -9.88 -23.17
CA MET A 566 -10.72 -9.28 -24.48
C MET A 566 -11.87 -9.51 -25.44
N SER A 567 -12.56 -10.65 -25.38
CA SER A 567 -13.75 -10.92 -26.21
C SER A 567 -14.93 -10.01 -25.89
N ALA A 568 -15.01 -9.49 -24.67
CA ALA A 568 -16.02 -8.51 -24.28
C ALA A 568 -15.72 -7.10 -24.83
N TYR A 569 -14.44 -6.81 -25.10
CA TYR A 569 -13.97 -5.55 -25.64
C TYR A 569 -13.88 -5.58 -27.18
N GLU A 570 -13.42 -6.69 -27.76
CA GLU A 570 -13.16 -6.86 -29.19
C GLU A 570 -13.92 -8.07 -29.73
N SER A 571 -14.97 -7.80 -30.53
CA SER A 571 -15.91 -8.82 -31.04
C SER A 571 -15.28 -9.83 -32.00
N SER A 572 -14.12 -9.52 -32.58
CA SER A 572 -13.36 -10.45 -33.44
C SER A 572 -12.69 -11.58 -32.66
N ILE A 573 -12.59 -11.45 -31.33
CA ILE A 573 -12.05 -12.48 -30.44
C ILE A 573 -13.22 -13.31 -29.89
N PRO A 574 -13.28 -14.61 -30.17
CA PRO A 574 -14.40 -15.44 -29.72
C PRO A 574 -14.38 -15.60 -28.20
N ALA A 575 -15.54 -15.47 -27.57
CA ALA A 575 -15.70 -15.77 -26.15
C ALA A 575 -15.51 -17.29 -25.92
N ILE A 576 -14.68 -17.62 -24.93
CA ILE A 576 -14.31 -19.00 -24.59
C ILE A 576 -14.63 -19.36 -23.17
N GLY A 577 -14.77 -20.64 -22.86
CA GLY A 577 -14.87 -21.14 -21.50
C GLY A 577 -13.52 -21.09 -20.80
N ILE A 578 -13.55 -20.88 -19.47
CA ILE A 578 -12.35 -20.85 -18.61
C ILE A 578 -12.27 -22.20 -17.90
N ASP A 579 -11.80 -23.22 -18.60
CA ASP A 579 -11.75 -24.61 -18.12
C ASP A 579 -10.34 -25.10 -17.77
N GLY A 580 -9.31 -24.30 -18.11
CA GLY A 580 -7.92 -24.66 -17.88
C GLY A 580 -7.39 -25.71 -18.87
N GLN A 581 -8.09 -25.95 -19.98
CA GLN A 581 -7.66 -26.83 -21.05
C GLN A 581 -7.42 -26.03 -22.32
N PHE A 582 -6.22 -26.03 -22.86
CA PHE A 582 -5.92 -25.36 -24.11
C PHE A 582 -6.43 -26.21 -25.28
N GLY A 583 -7.72 -26.13 -25.53
CA GLY A 583 -8.41 -26.82 -26.62
C GLY A 583 -8.42 -26.04 -27.94
N ALA A 584 -9.20 -26.51 -28.90
CA ALA A 584 -9.34 -25.84 -30.21
C ALA A 584 -9.99 -24.44 -30.08
N SER A 585 -10.93 -24.25 -29.16
CA SER A 585 -11.56 -22.96 -28.89
C SER A 585 -10.54 -21.94 -28.33
N THR A 586 -9.69 -22.37 -27.42
CA THR A 586 -8.60 -21.52 -26.86
C THR A 586 -7.60 -21.16 -27.95
N GLU A 587 -7.21 -22.13 -28.80
CA GLU A 587 -6.29 -21.86 -29.93
C GLU A 587 -6.91 -20.84 -30.90
N ALA A 588 -8.21 -20.97 -31.22
CA ALA A 588 -8.91 -20.04 -32.12
C ALA A 588 -8.94 -18.61 -31.51
N ALA A 589 -9.20 -18.47 -30.21
CA ALA A 589 -9.20 -17.20 -29.51
C ALA A 589 -7.78 -16.59 -29.46
N VAL A 590 -6.75 -17.39 -29.22
CA VAL A 590 -5.35 -16.93 -29.28
C VAL A 590 -5.00 -16.40 -30.66
N ARG A 591 -5.35 -17.11 -31.74
CA ARG A 591 -5.10 -16.65 -33.12
C ARG A 591 -5.87 -15.36 -33.46
N ALA A 592 -7.10 -15.23 -32.95
CA ALA A 592 -7.89 -14.01 -33.11
C ALA A 592 -7.24 -12.83 -32.34
N TYR A 593 -6.81 -13.06 -31.13
CA TYR A 593 -6.09 -12.07 -30.33
C TYR A 593 -4.78 -11.66 -31.00
N GLN A 594 -3.98 -12.61 -31.46
CA GLN A 594 -2.72 -12.33 -32.15
C GLN A 594 -2.91 -11.44 -33.39
N ARG A 595 -3.99 -11.69 -34.18
CA ARG A 595 -4.37 -10.82 -35.31
C ARG A 595 -4.73 -9.41 -34.85
N PHE A 596 -5.56 -9.30 -33.84
CA PHE A 596 -5.96 -8.02 -33.26
C PHE A 596 -4.75 -7.23 -32.72
N ALA A 597 -3.83 -7.91 -32.07
CA ALA A 597 -2.64 -7.31 -31.46
C ALA A 597 -1.48 -7.10 -32.46
N GLY A 598 -1.63 -7.47 -33.74
CA GLY A 598 -0.56 -7.36 -34.74
C GLY A 598 0.64 -8.29 -34.48
N LEU A 599 0.41 -9.42 -33.81
CA LEU A 599 1.42 -10.42 -33.49
C LEU A 599 1.47 -11.54 -34.54
N THR A 600 2.51 -12.37 -34.51
CA THR A 600 2.58 -13.59 -35.30
C THR A 600 1.40 -14.51 -34.97
N VAL A 601 0.61 -14.88 -35.98
CA VAL A 601 -0.64 -15.65 -35.82
C VAL A 601 -0.34 -17.15 -35.91
N ASP A 602 0.25 -17.71 -34.87
CA ASP A 602 0.64 -19.11 -34.78
C ASP A 602 -0.23 -19.96 -33.84
N GLY A 603 -1.13 -19.30 -33.07
CA GLY A 603 -1.98 -19.96 -32.08
C GLY A 603 -1.21 -20.47 -30.87
N VAL A 604 0.04 -20.04 -30.68
CA VAL A 604 0.92 -20.39 -29.57
C VAL A 604 1.15 -19.16 -28.69
N VAL A 605 1.00 -19.31 -27.41
CA VAL A 605 1.28 -18.22 -26.46
C VAL A 605 2.71 -18.33 -25.99
N GLY A 606 3.60 -17.67 -26.76
CA GLY A 606 4.97 -17.40 -26.37
C GLY A 606 5.06 -16.18 -25.46
N ARG A 607 6.28 -15.83 -25.01
CA ARG A 607 6.53 -14.68 -24.13
C ARG A 607 5.96 -13.37 -24.68
N THR A 608 6.10 -13.13 -25.97
CA THR A 608 5.58 -11.92 -26.63
C THR A 608 4.06 -11.84 -26.58
N THR A 609 3.36 -12.93 -26.92
CA THR A 609 1.89 -12.99 -26.86
C THR A 609 1.40 -12.85 -25.42
N TRP A 610 2.05 -13.52 -24.47
CA TRP A 610 1.72 -13.43 -23.05
C TRP A 610 1.86 -12.00 -22.52
N ASN A 611 3.02 -11.38 -22.68
CA ASN A 611 3.26 -10.03 -22.19
C ASN A 611 2.33 -9.00 -22.86
N ASN A 612 2.09 -9.13 -24.17
CA ASN A 612 1.17 -8.23 -24.87
C ASN A 612 -0.26 -8.34 -24.36
N LEU A 613 -0.71 -9.54 -24.00
CA LEU A 613 -2.05 -9.77 -23.42
C LEU A 613 -2.19 -9.13 -22.04
N TYR A 614 -1.10 -9.03 -21.28
CA TYR A 614 -1.07 -8.38 -19.98
C TYR A 614 -0.89 -6.86 -20.03
N ASP A 615 -0.27 -6.35 -21.07
CA ASP A 615 0.02 -4.92 -21.21
C ASP A 615 -1.19 -4.11 -21.75
N LYS A 616 -2.28 -4.78 -22.12
CA LYS A 616 -3.52 -4.17 -22.61
C LYS A 616 -4.68 -4.37 -21.64
#